data_c834d1c1d8a717b232418e6a05838a55
#
_entry.id   c834d1c1d8a717b232418e6a05838a55
#
_cell.length_a   1.000
_cell.length_b   1.000
_cell.length_c   1.000
_cell.angle_alpha   90.00
_cell.angle_beta   90.00
_cell.angle_gamma   90.00
#
_symmetry.space_group_name_H-M   'P 1'
#
loop_
_entity.id
_entity.type
_entity.pdbx_description
1 polymer ?
#
loop_
_entity_poly.entity_id
_entity_poly.type
_entity_poly.pdbx_seq_one_letter_code
_entity_poly.pdbx_strand_id
1 'polypeptide(L)'
;MSLKTKKKSRIANKDAPLPKVRAGLEDATKYKTDVERIAEGRTAVDRKAIKLKIDLAKSKRNVTRYTDKLAKLKKADALSSELVLPTNVKESIEAEENPTEVIFKPNPGPQTEFLSADEDEVFYGGARGGGKTYSLIVDPLPFCINGNFRGLMLRRTMPELRQIIGETKKIYPRVFKGAKFKTQENTWHFPSGATIEFGYAERLEDAERYRGQSYTWIGLDELPQHPSIEIYDMLKSSNRSADPSLKTYMRSTGNPGSIGSQWVKQKFIDPIAPNTTFFEHSDLIDPKTKQKKVVTRSLRYIPASVWDNPYLTKAKQEQMLYGNWDIIEDSAFPEFDKNIHVIEPFEIPNTWTRFRAADWGYASPFCCLWFAVDYDENVYVYREYYGTKVIADQWAKNIAKLERRERILYGKLDGSTDQSRGDRGDSIFAVINKELRNAGSIPFGFADRSPGSRAAGRQEVHKRLLLRKTGEV
;
A
#
# COMPACT_ATOMS: atom_id res chain seq x y z
N MET A 1 -9.13 30.47 -51.72
CA MET A 1 -8.88 29.11 -52.22
C MET A 1 -9.06 28.14 -51.09
N SER A 2 -10.13 27.36 -51.13
CA SER A 2 -10.61 26.43 -50.09
C SER A 2 -10.12 25.05 -50.45
N LEU A 3 -9.54 24.34 -49.49
CA LEU A 3 -9.27 22.89 -49.57
C LEU A 3 -10.03 22.16 -48.47
N LYS A 4 -11.16 21.57 -48.86
CA LYS A 4 -11.95 20.64 -48.08
C LYS A 4 -11.22 19.26 -48.07
N THR A 5 -10.80 18.76 -46.94
CA THR A 5 -10.39 17.36 -46.76
C THR A 5 -11.56 16.53 -46.29
N LYS A 6 -11.98 15.60 -47.15
CA LYS A 6 -13.01 14.57 -46.89
C LYS A 6 -12.48 13.51 -45.93
N LYS A 7 -13.12 13.33 -44.79
CA LYS A 7 -13.00 12.12 -43.97
C LYS A 7 -13.74 10.99 -44.66
N LYS A 8 -13.03 9.94 -45.09
CA LYS A 8 -13.62 8.67 -45.50
C LYS A 8 -13.87 7.81 -44.25
N SER A 9 -15.13 7.59 -43.92
CA SER A 9 -15.54 6.55 -42.97
C SER A 9 -15.31 5.17 -43.59
N ARG A 10 -14.48 4.36 -42.96
CA ARG A 10 -14.39 2.93 -43.28
C ARG A 10 -15.57 2.21 -42.62
N ILE A 11 -16.55 1.83 -43.42
CA ILE A 11 -17.58 0.86 -43.06
C ILE A 11 -16.91 -0.51 -43.02
N ALA A 12 -16.87 -1.17 -41.88
CA ALA A 12 -16.37 -2.52 -41.73
C ALA A 12 -17.40 -3.49 -42.34
N ASN A 13 -16.94 -4.32 -43.26
CA ASN A 13 -17.73 -5.35 -43.96
C ASN A 13 -18.18 -6.41 -42.94
N LYS A 14 -19.51 -6.61 -42.85
CA LYS A 14 -20.15 -7.47 -41.84
C LYS A 14 -20.20 -8.96 -42.19
N ASP A 15 -19.64 -9.38 -43.33
CA ASP A 15 -19.92 -10.72 -43.88
C ASP A 15 -18.68 -11.59 -44.11
N ALA A 16 -17.68 -11.52 -43.22
CA ALA A 16 -16.58 -12.50 -43.30
C ALA A 16 -16.85 -13.68 -42.32
N PRO A 17 -16.77 -14.95 -42.79
CA PRO A 17 -16.96 -16.09 -41.91
C PRO A 17 -15.78 -16.25 -40.97
N LEU A 18 -16.06 -16.26 -39.64
CA LEU A 18 -15.09 -16.43 -38.58
C LEU A 18 -14.76 -17.92 -38.36
N PRO A 19 -13.49 -18.28 -38.13
CA PRO A 19 -13.09 -19.68 -37.97
C PRO A 19 -13.53 -20.28 -36.62
N LYS A 20 -13.57 -21.58 -36.52
CA LYS A 20 -14.11 -22.48 -35.48
C LYS A 20 -13.53 -22.38 -34.07
N VAL A 21 -12.99 -21.22 -33.64
CA VAL A 21 -12.57 -20.93 -32.25
C VAL A 21 -13.77 -20.49 -31.38
N ARG A 22 -14.99 -20.44 -31.96
CA ARG A 22 -16.18 -19.83 -31.35
C ARG A 22 -16.83 -20.57 -30.17
N ALA A 23 -16.70 -21.88 -30.06
CA ALA A 23 -17.43 -22.60 -29.01
C ALA A 23 -16.99 -22.27 -27.57
N GLY A 24 -15.74 -21.90 -27.38
CA GLY A 24 -15.24 -21.46 -26.07
C GLY A 24 -15.55 -19.99 -25.72
N LEU A 25 -15.70 -19.15 -26.78
CA LEU A 25 -15.99 -17.71 -26.61
C LEU A 25 -17.49 -17.47 -26.38
N GLU A 26 -18.36 -18.24 -27.02
CA GLU A 26 -19.82 -18.12 -26.83
C GLU A 26 -20.25 -18.51 -25.44
N ASP A 27 -19.64 -19.54 -24.84
CA ASP A 27 -19.88 -19.92 -23.46
C ASP A 27 -19.39 -18.85 -22.46
N ALA A 28 -18.25 -18.23 -22.74
CA ALA A 28 -17.72 -17.16 -21.92
C ALA A 28 -18.55 -15.86 -22.06
N THR A 29 -19.03 -15.57 -23.27
CA THR A 29 -19.86 -14.39 -23.56
C THR A 29 -21.25 -14.54 -22.96
N LYS A 30 -21.88 -15.71 -23.11
CA LYS A 30 -23.17 -16.03 -22.51
C LYS A 30 -23.11 -15.96 -20.98
N TYR A 31 -22.01 -16.48 -20.42
CA TYR A 31 -21.78 -16.42 -18.98
C TYR A 31 -21.57 -14.97 -18.48
N LYS A 32 -20.85 -14.15 -19.23
CA LYS A 32 -20.70 -12.73 -18.94
C LYS A 32 -22.04 -11.99 -18.98
N THR A 33 -22.86 -12.26 -19.99
CA THR A 33 -24.20 -11.68 -20.17
C THR A 33 -25.17 -12.12 -19.07
N ASP A 34 -25.11 -13.38 -18.65
CA ASP A 34 -25.93 -13.88 -17.53
C ASP A 34 -25.50 -13.26 -16.19
N VAL A 35 -24.19 -13.00 -16.00
CA VAL A 35 -23.68 -12.29 -14.83
C VAL A 35 -24.09 -10.82 -14.83
N GLU A 36 -24.03 -10.16 -15.98
CA GLU A 36 -24.46 -8.75 -16.13
C GLU A 36 -25.98 -8.64 -15.91
N ARG A 37 -26.80 -9.54 -16.45
CA ARG A 37 -28.26 -9.55 -16.26
C ARG A 37 -28.68 -9.85 -14.83
N ILE A 38 -27.94 -10.70 -14.12
CA ILE A 38 -28.18 -10.95 -12.69
C ILE A 38 -27.71 -9.74 -11.84
N ALA A 39 -26.73 -8.95 -12.33
CA ALA A 39 -26.23 -7.77 -11.66
C ALA A 39 -27.09 -6.53 -11.85
N GLU A 40 -27.83 -6.40 -12.96
CA GLU A 40 -28.66 -5.24 -13.27
C GLU A 40 -29.89 -5.08 -12.37
N GLY A 41 -30.37 -6.16 -11.74
CA GLY A 41 -31.53 -6.12 -10.83
C GLY A 41 -31.17 -6.04 -9.35
N ARG A 42 -29.89 -5.86 -8.96
CA ARG A 42 -29.46 -5.99 -7.57
C ARG A 42 -28.45 -4.95 -7.13
N THR A 43 -28.43 -4.63 -5.84
CA THR A 43 -27.49 -3.68 -5.25
C THR A 43 -26.03 -4.18 -5.36
N ALA A 44 -25.07 -3.28 -5.19
CA ALA A 44 -23.64 -3.62 -5.22
C ALA A 44 -23.23 -4.77 -4.27
N VAL A 45 -24.03 -4.98 -3.23
CA VAL A 45 -23.92 -6.05 -2.23
C VAL A 45 -24.12 -7.43 -2.85
N ASP A 46 -25.11 -7.55 -3.75
CA ASP A 46 -25.43 -8.83 -4.40
C ASP A 46 -24.38 -9.22 -5.45
N ARG A 47 -23.76 -8.23 -6.08
CA ARG A 47 -22.81 -8.47 -7.19
C ARG A 47 -21.61 -9.31 -6.78
N LYS A 48 -21.22 -9.23 -5.54
CA LYS A 48 -20.03 -9.90 -5.00
C LYS A 48 -20.30 -11.22 -4.32
N ALA A 49 -21.40 -11.35 -3.61
CA ALA A 49 -21.89 -12.65 -3.22
C ALA A 49 -22.14 -13.53 -4.46
N ILE A 50 -22.55 -12.89 -5.57
CA ILE A 50 -22.69 -13.53 -6.89
C ILE A 50 -21.31 -13.86 -7.47
N LYS A 51 -20.29 -12.98 -7.43
CA LYS A 51 -18.95 -13.27 -7.93
C LYS A 51 -18.28 -14.38 -7.12
N LEU A 52 -18.41 -14.40 -5.79
CA LEU A 52 -17.91 -15.52 -4.97
C LEU A 52 -18.63 -16.84 -5.30
N LYS A 53 -19.97 -16.81 -5.50
CA LYS A 53 -20.72 -17.98 -5.98
C LYS A 53 -20.32 -18.39 -7.39
N ILE A 54 -19.95 -17.45 -8.24
CA ILE A 54 -19.51 -17.69 -9.62
C ILE A 54 -18.09 -18.27 -9.65
N ASP A 55 -17.19 -17.80 -8.81
CA ASP A 55 -15.83 -18.32 -8.73
C ASP A 55 -15.82 -19.71 -8.07
N LEU A 56 -16.68 -19.94 -7.10
CA LEU A 56 -16.98 -21.27 -6.58
C LEU A 56 -17.60 -22.17 -7.66
N ALA A 57 -18.53 -21.65 -8.49
CA ALA A 57 -19.12 -22.38 -9.59
C ALA A 57 -18.15 -22.64 -10.74
N LYS A 58 -17.18 -21.73 -11.01
CA LYS A 58 -16.05 -21.95 -11.93
C LYS A 58 -15.11 -23.04 -11.42
N SER A 59 -14.82 -23.04 -10.14
CA SER A 59 -14.05 -24.09 -9.48
C SER A 59 -14.80 -25.43 -9.58
N LYS A 60 -16.11 -25.46 -9.32
CA LYS A 60 -16.97 -26.66 -9.50
C LYS A 60 -17.03 -27.10 -10.96
N ARG A 61 -17.13 -26.19 -11.95
CA ARG A 61 -17.11 -26.52 -13.38
C ARG A 61 -15.74 -27.02 -13.82
N ASN A 62 -14.65 -26.50 -13.28
CA ASN A 62 -13.32 -27.04 -13.54
C ASN A 62 -13.16 -28.46 -12.97
N VAL A 63 -13.66 -28.72 -11.78
CA VAL A 63 -13.72 -30.07 -11.20
C VAL A 63 -14.60 -30.97 -12.03
N THR A 64 -15.80 -30.53 -12.43
CA THR A 64 -16.71 -31.32 -13.32
C THR A 64 -16.09 -31.54 -14.69
N ARG A 65 -15.42 -30.54 -15.29
CA ARG A 65 -14.69 -30.69 -16.55
C ARG A 65 -13.51 -31.66 -16.43
N TYR A 66 -12.81 -31.67 -15.31
CA TYR A 66 -11.76 -32.64 -15.03
C TYR A 66 -12.32 -34.05 -14.80
N THR A 67 -13.43 -34.20 -14.09
CA THR A 67 -14.10 -35.47 -13.88
C THR A 67 -14.70 -36.00 -15.18
N ASP A 68 -15.29 -35.16 -16.04
CA ASP A 68 -15.78 -35.52 -17.37
C ASP A 68 -14.64 -35.88 -18.32
N LYS A 69 -13.51 -35.19 -18.24
CA LYS A 69 -12.31 -35.50 -19.01
C LYS A 69 -11.66 -36.82 -18.53
N LEU A 70 -11.65 -37.06 -17.24
CA LEU A 70 -11.23 -38.34 -16.65
C LEU A 70 -12.17 -39.49 -17.01
N ALA A 71 -13.49 -39.22 -17.00
CA ALA A 71 -14.48 -40.23 -17.44
C ALA A 71 -14.37 -40.58 -18.93
N LYS A 72 -14.04 -39.58 -19.75
CA LYS A 72 -13.76 -39.79 -21.20
C LYS A 72 -12.45 -40.50 -21.46
N LEU A 73 -11.40 -40.21 -20.64
CA LEU A 73 -10.12 -40.92 -20.68
C LEU A 73 -10.27 -42.36 -20.19
N LYS A 74 -11.07 -42.58 -19.13
CA LYS A 74 -11.38 -43.95 -18.63
C LYS A 74 -12.20 -44.78 -19.63
N LYS A 75 -12.97 -44.14 -20.53
CA LYS A 75 -13.68 -44.83 -21.66
C LYS A 75 -12.79 -45.07 -22.86
N ALA A 76 -11.71 -44.32 -23.01
CA ALA A 76 -10.78 -44.48 -24.15
C ALA A 76 -9.67 -45.50 -23.85
N ASP A 77 -9.26 -45.64 -22.58
CA ASP A 77 -8.27 -46.64 -22.17
C ASP A 77 -8.97 -47.81 -21.45
N ALA A 78 -9.18 -48.90 -22.16
CA ALA A 78 -9.62 -50.18 -21.61
C ALA A 78 -8.52 -50.87 -20.79
N LEU A 79 -7.75 -50.17 -20.02
CA LEU A 79 -6.75 -50.67 -19.11
C LEU A 79 -7.10 -50.28 -17.66
N SER A 80 -7.56 -51.29 -16.90
CA SER A 80 -7.80 -51.27 -15.49
C SER A 80 -6.54 -50.91 -14.71
N SER A 81 -6.46 -49.66 -14.28
CA SER A 81 -5.67 -49.30 -13.10
C SER A 81 -6.51 -48.35 -12.26
N GLU A 82 -6.86 -48.78 -11.08
CA GLU A 82 -7.56 -47.99 -10.08
C GLU A 82 -6.78 -46.68 -9.80
N LEU A 83 -7.25 -45.59 -10.36
CA LEU A 83 -6.83 -44.26 -9.91
C LEU A 83 -7.54 -44.00 -8.58
N VAL A 84 -6.87 -44.32 -7.49
CA VAL A 84 -7.29 -43.91 -6.15
C VAL A 84 -7.16 -42.40 -6.08
N LEU A 85 -8.29 -41.68 -6.08
CA LEU A 85 -8.32 -40.27 -5.75
C LEU A 85 -7.75 -40.11 -4.34
N PRO A 86 -6.88 -39.14 -4.07
CA PRO A 86 -6.41 -38.87 -2.73
C PRO A 86 -7.58 -38.72 -1.76
N THR A 87 -7.50 -39.34 -0.59
CA THR A 87 -8.58 -39.41 0.42
C THR A 87 -9.12 -38.01 0.78
N ASN A 88 -8.25 -36.99 0.77
CA ASN A 88 -8.62 -35.60 1.03
C ASN A 88 -9.58 -34.99 -0.01
N VAL A 89 -9.59 -35.46 -1.27
CA VAL A 89 -10.53 -34.98 -2.29
C VAL A 89 -11.91 -35.63 -2.11
N LYS A 90 -11.96 -36.91 -1.72
CA LYS A 90 -13.22 -37.58 -1.38
C LYS A 90 -13.88 -36.97 -0.15
N GLU A 91 -13.12 -36.72 0.92
CA GLU A 91 -13.60 -36.07 2.13
C GLU A 91 -14.11 -34.63 1.86
N SER A 92 -13.49 -33.89 0.94
CA SER A 92 -13.95 -32.55 0.52
C SER A 92 -15.26 -32.61 -0.27
N ILE A 93 -15.51 -33.68 -1.03
CA ILE A 93 -16.75 -33.87 -1.80
C ILE A 93 -17.89 -34.32 -0.88
N GLU A 94 -17.63 -35.22 0.06
CA GLU A 94 -18.61 -35.73 1.03
C GLU A 94 -18.99 -34.65 2.08
N ALA A 95 -18.10 -33.72 2.40
CA ALA A 95 -18.40 -32.58 3.28
C ALA A 95 -19.34 -31.54 2.63
N GLU A 96 -19.55 -31.59 1.30
CA GLU A 96 -20.45 -30.66 0.60
C GLU A 96 -21.92 -31.09 0.63
N GLU A 97 -22.28 -32.31 1.03
CA GLU A 97 -23.66 -32.81 1.09
C GLU A 97 -24.40 -32.45 2.38
N ASN A 98 -23.69 -31.96 3.41
CA ASN A 98 -24.31 -31.40 4.61
C ASN A 98 -24.46 -29.86 4.50
N PRO A 99 -25.55 -29.26 5.06
CA PRO A 99 -25.68 -27.81 5.06
C PRO A 99 -24.47 -27.17 5.73
N THR A 100 -23.59 -26.63 4.92
CA THR A 100 -22.29 -26.11 5.33
C THR A 100 -22.48 -24.92 6.26
N GLU A 101 -21.98 -25.03 7.46
CA GLU A 101 -21.85 -23.92 8.38
C GLU A 101 -21.11 -22.77 7.67
N VAL A 102 -21.72 -21.59 7.59
CA VAL A 102 -21.06 -20.41 7.02
C VAL A 102 -20.05 -19.90 8.01
N ILE A 103 -18.78 -20.28 7.82
CA ILE A 103 -17.67 -19.91 8.70
C ILE A 103 -17.34 -18.42 8.59
N PHE A 104 -17.49 -17.84 7.39
CA PHE A 104 -17.25 -16.44 7.12
C PHE A 104 -18.20 -15.89 6.06
N LYS A 105 -18.80 -14.73 6.35
CA LYS A 105 -19.58 -13.95 5.42
C LYS A 105 -19.05 -12.51 5.42
N PRO A 106 -18.53 -12.00 4.29
CA PRO A 106 -18.07 -10.62 4.24
C PRO A 106 -19.24 -9.65 4.44
N ASN A 107 -18.98 -8.55 5.11
CA ASN A 107 -19.92 -7.44 5.16
C ASN A 107 -20.11 -6.86 3.75
N PRO A 108 -21.31 -6.40 3.42
CA PRO A 108 -21.57 -5.69 2.17
C PRO A 108 -20.67 -4.46 2.01
N GLY A 109 -20.31 -4.13 0.78
CA GLY A 109 -19.48 -2.97 0.46
C GLY A 109 -17.97 -3.28 0.49
N PRO A 110 -17.13 -2.43 1.12
CA PRO A 110 -15.68 -2.48 0.98
C PRO A 110 -15.03 -3.82 1.32
N GLN A 111 -15.52 -4.52 2.36
CA GLN A 111 -15.00 -5.83 2.72
C GLN A 111 -15.23 -6.87 1.61
N THR A 112 -16.47 -6.87 1.05
CA THR A 112 -16.78 -7.69 -0.11
C THR A 112 -15.97 -7.25 -1.32
N GLU A 113 -15.75 -5.98 -1.57
CA GLU A 113 -14.93 -5.46 -2.64
C GLU A 113 -13.46 -5.86 -2.55
N PHE A 114 -12.88 -5.85 -1.40
CA PHE A 114 -11.52 -6.29 -1.17
C PHE A 114 -11.33 -7.78 -1.50
N LEU A 115 -12.22 -8.64 -0.99
CA LEU A 115 -12.13 -10.08 -1.18
C LEU A 115 -12.40 -10.56 -2.62
N SER A 116 -12.95 -9.72 -3.49
CA SER A 116 -13.18 -10.06 -4.90
C SER A 116 -12.30 -9.26 -5.85
N ALA A 117 -11.39 -8.47 -5.33
CA ALA A 117 -10.48 -7.68 -6.13
C ALA A 117 -9.53 -8.59 -6.92
N ASP A 118 -9.42 -8.33 -8.23
CA ASP A 118 -8.55 -9.08 -9.15
C ASP A 118 -7.23 -8.35 -9.42
N GLU A 119 -7.05 -7.14 -8.88
CA GLU A 119 -5.86 -6.33 -9.08
C GLU A 119 -4.63 -6.99 -8.44
N ASP A 120 -3.44 -6.67 -8.96
CA ASP A 120 -2.18 -7.21 -8.47
C ASP A 120 -1.82 -6.66 -7.08
N GLU A 121 -2.14 -5.40 -6.83
CA GLU A 121 -1.91 -4.73 -5.55
C GLU A 121 -3.21 -4.04 -5.10
N VAL A 122 -3.71 -4.37 -3.90
CA VAL A 122 -4.90 -3.72 -3.34
C VAL A 122 -4.61 -3.19 -1.96
N PHE A 123 -4.95 -1.93 -1.75
CA PHE A 123 -4.92 -1.30 -0.43
C PHE A 123 -6.34 -1.05 0.08
N TYR A 124 -6.70 -1.69 1.19
CA TYR A 124 -7.97 -1.51 1.90
C TYR A 124 -7.72 -0.62 3.11
N GLY A 125 -7.96 0.66 2.97
CA GLY A 125 -7.58 1.67 3.94
C GLY A 125 -8.71 2.57 4.37
N GLY A 126 -8.59 3.18 5.54
CA GLY A 126 -9.57 4.13 6.09
C GLY A 126 -9.85 3.92 7.57
N ALA A 127 -11.05 4.28 8.02
CA ALA A 127 -11.43 4.29 9.42
C ALA A 127 -11.20 2.95 10.13
N ARG A 128 -10.93 3.00 11.44
CA ARG A 128 -10.86 1.80 12.30
C ARG A 128 -12.21 1.10 12.36
N GLY A 129 -12.20 -0.21 12.60
CA GLY A 129 -13.43 -1.01 12.78
C GLY A 129 -14.08 -1.52 11.50
N GLY A 130 -13.59 -1.18 10.30
CA GLY A 130 -14.14 -1.65 9.01
C GLY A 130 -13.87 -3.13 8.67
N GLY A 131 -13.35 -3.94 9.58
CA GLY A 131 -13.08 -5.36 9.34
C GLY A 131 -11.88 -5.67 8.44
N LYS A 132 -10.98 -4.71 8.24
CA LYS A 132 -9.83 -4.79 7.32
C LYS A 132 -8.91 -5.98 7.60
N THR A 133 -8.40 -6.11 8.81
CA THR A 133 -7.53 -7.22 9.22
C THR A 133 -8.22 -8.57 9.03
N TYR A 134 -9.52 -8.64 9.34
CA TYR A 134 -10.28 -9.89 9.16
C TYR A 134 -10.40 -10.28 7.68
N SER A 135 -10.64 -9.31 6.79
CA SER A 135 -10.62 -9.53 5.35
C SER A 135 -9.25 -10.02 4.88
N LEU A 136 -8.19 -9.43 5.39
CA LEU A 136 -6.83 -9.78 5.00
C LEU A 136 -6.47 -11.23 5.37
N ILE A 137 -6.88 -11.72 6.56
CA ILE A 137 -6.59 -13.10 6.98
C ILE A 137 -7.41 -14.16 6.23
N VAL A 138 -8.58 -13.81 5.68
CA VAL A 138 -9.41 -14.77 4.92
C VAL A 138 -9.16 -14.72 3.41
N ASP A 139 -8.59 -13.63 2.90
CA ASP A 139 -8.32 -13.43 1.47
C ASP A 139 -7.51 -14.57 0.81
N PRO A 140 -6.43 -15.10 1.41
CA PRO A 140 -5.63 -16.15 0.80
C PRO A 140 -6.26 -17.55 0.87
N LEU A 141 -7.28 -17.77 1.72
CA LEU A 141 -7.81 -19.11 2.00
C LEU A 141 -8.33 -19.87 0.77
N PRO A 142 -9.04 -19.24 -0.21
CA PRO A 142 -9.48 -19.94 -1.41
C PRO A 142 -8.36 -20.56 -2.22
N PHE A 143 -7.14 -20.04 -2.12
CA PHE A 143 -5.97 -20.53 -2.85
C PHE A 143 -5.19 -21.61 -2.10
N CYS A 144 -5.46 -21.79 -0.80
CA CYS A 144 -4.81 -22.81 0.01
C CYS A 144 -5.20 -24.26 -0.34
N ILE A 145 -6.10 -24.46 -1.31
CA ILE A 145 -6.38 -25.76 -1.93
C ILE A 145 -5.25 -26.20 -2.88
N ASN A 146 -4.43 -25.28 -3.37
CA ASN A 146 -3.29 -25.59 -4.24
C ASN A 146 -2.01 -25.75 -3.39
N GLY A 147 -1.38 -26.92 -3.44
CA GLY A 147 -0.19 -27.23 -2.66
C GLY A 147 1.06 -26.37 -2.94
N ASN A 148 1.07 -25.68 -4.09
CA ASN A 148 2.14 -24.76 -4.48
C ASN A 148 1.93 -23.35 -3.92
N PHE A 149 0.78 -23.07 -3.29
CA PHE A 149 0.50 -21.75 -2.72
C PHE A 149 1.42 -21.46 -1.53
N ARG A 150 2.04 -20.29 -1.56
CA ARG A 150 2.91 -19.78 -0.49
C ARG A 150 2.46 -18.37 -0.15
N GLY A 151 1.89 -18.18 1.03
CA GLY A 151 1.49 -16.88 1.55
C GLY A 151 2.50 -16.34 2.56
N LEU A 152 2.63 -15.02 2.61
CA LEU A 152 3.35 -14.30 3.65
C LEU A 152 2.43 -13.23 4.24
N MET A 153 2.20 -13.27 5.54
CA MET A 153 1.45 -12.28 6.30
C MET A 153 2.38 -11.47 7.18
N LEU A 154 2.39 -10.18 7.02
CA LEU A 154 3.31 -9.28 7.72
C LEU A 154 2.60 -8.23 8.55
N ARG A 155 3.19 -7.90 9.69
CA ARG A 155 2.98 -6.71 10.48
C ARG A 155 4.30 -6.02 10.80
N ARG A 156 4.24 -4.79 11.31
CA ARG A 156 5.46 -4.08 11.68
C ARG A 156 6.20 -4.79 12.81
N THR A 157 5.50 -5.22 13.87
CA THR A 157 6.13 -5.82 15.04
C THR A 157 5.57 -7.20 15.38
N MET A 158 6.38 -8.02 16.05
CA MET A 158 5.99 -9.36 16.46
C MET A 158 4.85 -9.40 17.52
N PRO A 159 4.79 -8.50 18.50
CA PRO A 159 3.66 -8.45 19.44
C PRO A 159 2.30 -8.24 18.75
N GLU A 160 2.24 -7.34 17.77
CA GLU A 160 1.02 -7.09 17.00
C GLU A 160 0.60 -8.28 16.15
N LEU A 161 1.56 -9.00 15.59
CA LEU A 161 1.34 -10.21 14.80
C LEU A 161 0.68 -11.34 15.62
N ARG A 162 0.97 -11.45 16.91
CA ARG A 162 0.38 -12.48 17.80
C ARG A 162 -1.14 -12.40 17.84
N GLN A 163 -1.70 -11.20 17.81
CA GLN A 163 -3.15 -11.01 17.78
C GLN A 163 -3.75 -11.60 16.50
N ILE A 164 -3.14 -11.35 15.36
CA ILE A 164 -3.57 -11.89 14.07
C ILE A 164 -3.49 -13.40 14.05
N ILE A 165 -2.39 -13.97 14.51
CA ILE A 165 -2.22 -15.42 14.62
C ILE A 165 -3.33 -16.02 15.51
N GLY A 166 -3.69 -15.34 16.60
CA GLY A 166 -4.80 -15.73 17.47
C GLY A 166 -6.14 -15.82 16.72
N GLU A 167 -6.44 -14.86 15.85
CA GLU A 167 -7.65 -14.89 15.03
C GLU A 167 -7.62 -16.00 13.97
N THR A 168 -6.48 -16.20 13.31
CA THR A 168 -6.35 -17.30 12.34
C THR A 168 -6.56 -18.67 12.96
N LYS A 169 -6.14 -18.89 14.22
CA LYS A 169 -6.36 -20.15 14.96
C LYS A 169 -7.84 -20.47 15.20
N LYS A 170 -8.71 -19.43 15.18
CA LYS A 170 -10.17 -19.62 15.30
C LYS A 170 -10.82 -19.97 13.95
N ILE A 171 -10.22 -19.55 12.83
CA ILE A 171 -10.82 -19.60 11.50
C ILE A 171 -10.26 -20.76 10.67
N TYR A 172 -8.93 -20.86 10.53
CA TYR A 172 -8.30 -21.74 9.56
C TYR A 172 -8.61 -23.22 9.76
N PRO A 173 -8.63 -23.76 11.02
CA PRO A 173 -8.98 -25.16 11.24
C PRO A 173 -10.46 -25.50 10.95
N ARG A 174 -11.35 -24.47 10.98
CA ARG A 174 -12.76 -24.62 10.62
C ARG A 174 -12.97 -24.66 9.11
N VAL A 175 -12.13 -23.91 8.36
CA VAL A 175 -12.17 -23.88 6.88
C VAL A 175 -11.46 -25.11 6.31
N PHE A 176 -10.33 -25.48 6.88
CA PHE A 176 -9.51 -26.61 6.42
C PHE A 176 -9.28 -27.58 7.59
N LYS A 177 -10.09 -28.63 7.64
CA LYS A 177 -9.87 -29.71 8.60
C LYS A 177 -8.48 -30.28 8.44
N GLY A 178 -7.67 -30.24 9.50
CA GLY A 178 -6.28 -30.70 9.48
C GLY A 178 -5.24 -29.59 9.21
N ALA A 179 -5.64 -28.34 9.02
CA ALA A 179 -4.69 -27.21 9.02
C ALA A 179 -4.00 -27.10 10.39
N LYS A 180 -2.67 -26.93 10.40
CA LYS A 180 -1.84 -26.90 11.62
C LYS A 180 -0.93 -25.68 11.61
N PHE A 181 -0.90 -24.97 12.73
CA PHE A 181 0.06 -23.88 12.96
C PHE A 181 1.30 -24.40 13.65
N LYS A 182 2.46 -24.28 13.00
CA LYS A 182 3.76 -24.60 13.60
C LYS A 182 4.34 -23.35 14.23
N THR A 183 4.34 -23.27 15.54
CA THR A 183 4.76 -22.10 16.31
C THR A 183 6.24 -21.77 16.11
N GLN A 184 7.11 -22.76 15.94
CA GLN A 184 8.54 -22.54 15.72
C GLN A 184 8.84 -21.84 14.38
N GLU A 185 8.02 -22.15 13.36
CA GLU A 185 8.14 -21.59 12.01
C GLU A 185 7.24 -20.37 11.82
N ASN A 186 6.35 -20.05 12.76
CA ASN A 186 5.25 -19.10 12.63
C ASN A 186 4.43 -19.32 11.34
N THR A 187 4.18 -20.57 10.98
CA THR A 187 3.64 -20.94 9.67
C THR A 187 2.44 -21.85 9.80
N TRP A 188 1.36 -21.53 9.09
CA TRP A 188 0.26 -22.44 8.83
C TRP A 188 0.61 -23.42 7.72
N HIS A 189 0.36 -24.69 7.96
CA HIS A 189 0.46 -25.77 7.00
C HIS A 189 -0.94 -26.34 6.74
N PHE A 190 -1.34 -26.33 5.47
CA PHE A 190 -2.63 -26.84 5.04
C PHE A 190 -2.52 -28.26 4.50
N PRO A 191 -3.62 -29.06 4.53
CA PRO A 191 -3.59 -30.44 4.04
C PRO A 191 -3.16 -30.59 2.58
N SER A 192 -3.39 -29.57 1.75
CA SER A 192 -2.95 -29.51 0.35
C SER A 192 -1.43 -29.41 0.18
N GLY A 193 -0.68 -29.03 1.22
CA GLY A 193 0.73 -28.65 1.15
C GLY A 193 0.95 -27.13 1.03
N ALA A 194 -0.11 -26.33 0.90
CA ALA A 194 -0.01 -24.87 0.96
C ALA A 194 0.50 -24.41 2.32
N THR A 195 1.14 -23.23 2.34
CA THR A 195 1.62 -22.62 3.57
C THR A 195 1.32 -21.11 3.61
N ILE A 196 1.09 -20.60 4.81
CA ILE A 196 1.07 -19.16 5.09
C ILE A 196 2.00 -18.88 6.24
N GLU A 197 3.10 -18.20 5.96
CA GLU A 197 4.08 -17.73 6.92
C GLU A 197 3.61 -16.41 7.55
N PHE A 198 3.87 -16.25 8.86
CA PHE A 198 3.56 -15.04 9.62
C PHE A 198 4.86 -14.41 10.10
N GLY A 199 5.14 -13.21 9.63
CA GLY A 199 6.38 -12.52 9.92
C GLY A 199 6.19 -11.05 10.26
N TYR A 200 7.30 -10.39 10.56
CA TYR A 200 7.34 -8.97 10.84
C TYR A 200 8.51 -8.31 10.13
N ALA A 201 8.39 -7.00 9.90
CA ALA A 201 9.47 -6.18 9.37
C ALA A 201 9.36 -4.78 9.97
N GLU A 202 10.11 -4.50 11.01
CA GLU A 202 10.17 -3.18 11.64
C GLU A 202 11.14 -2.25 10.90
N ARG A 203 12.23 -2.82 10.41
CA ARG A 203 13.29 -2.16 9.66
C ARG A 203 13.53 -2.85 8.34
N LEU A 204 14.27 -2.19 7.45
CA LEU A 204 14.60 -2.75 6.14
C LEU A 204 15.40 -4.07 6.26
N GLU A 205 16.30 -4.14 7.24
CA GLU A 205 17.10 -5.33 7.54
C GLU A 205 16.22 -6.54 7.91
N ASP A 206 15.07 -6.31 8.55
CA ASP A 206 14.13 -7.38 8.86
C ASP A 206 13.47 -7.93 7.59
N ALA A 207 13.22 -7.09 6.61
CA ALA A 207 12.65 -7.50 5.34
C ALA A 207 13.62 -8.33 4.47
N GLU A 208 14.94 -8.19 4.69
CA GLU A 208 15.98 -8.97 4.00
C GLU A 208 15.80 -10.49 4.16
N ARG A 209 15.24 -10.96 5.29
CA ARG A 209 14.96 -12.39 5.52
C ARG A 209 13.99 -13.00 4.52
N TYR A 210 13.14 -12.20 3.91
CA TYR A 210 12.17 -12.62 2.89
C TYR A 210 12.72 -12.49 1.47
N ARG A 211 13.90 -11.87 1.32
CA ARG A 211 14.58 -11.72 0.03
C ARG A 211 14.98 -13.08 -0.51
N GLY A 212 14.77 -13.29 -1.80
CA GLY A 212 15.07 -14.58 -2.44
C GLY A 212 14.00 -15.66 -2.26
N GLN A 213 13.07 -15.48 -1.33
CA GLN A 213 11.88 -16.32 -1.21
C GLN A 213 10.90 -16.08 -2.37
N SER A 214 9.91 -16.95 -2.48
CA SER A 214 8.87 -16.84 -3.51
C SER A 214 7.52 -17.00 -2.85
N TYR A 215 6.75 -15.89 -2.83
CA TYR A 215 5.41 -15.87 -2.27
C TYR A 215 4.39 -15.57 -3.33
N THR A 216 3.37 -16.41 -3.42
CA THR A 216 2.22 -16.22 -4.31
C THR A 216 1.35 -15.07 -3.83
N TRP A 217 1.23 -14.93 -2.53
CA TRP A 217 0.46 -13.90 -1.85
C TRP A 217 1.29 -13.24 -0.74
N ILE A 218 1.21 -11.91 -0.67
CA ILE A 218 1.80 -11.15 0.43
C ILE A 218 0.72 -10.23 1.00
N GLY A 219 0.42 -10.42 2.29
CA GLY A 219 -0.49 -9.60 3.06
C GLY A 219 0.26 -8.69 4.03
N LEU A 220 0.04 -7.37 3.95
CA LEU A 220 0.60 -6.41 4.90
C LEU A 220 -0.52 -5.74 5.68
N ASP A 221 -0.62 -6.04 6.97
CA ASP A 221 -1.58 -5.38 7.85
C ASP A 221 -0.95 -4.13 8.47
N GLU A 222 -1.74 -3.06 8.54
CA GLU A 222 -1.31 -1.72 8.99
C GLU A 222 -0.11 -1.17 8.21
N LEU A 223 -0.17 -1.25 6.88
CA LEU A 223 0.89 -0.79 5.98
C LEU A 223 1.41 0.63 6.29
N PRO A 224 0.56 1.62 6.67
CA PRO A 224 1.03 2.97 7.00
C PRO A 224 1.94 3.06 8.23
N GLN A 225 2.09 2.01 9.02
CA GLN A 225 3.06 2.01 10.13
C GLN A 225 4.51 1.94 9.64
N HIS A 226 4.77 1.50 8.42
CA HIS A 226 6.11 1.48 7.82
C HIS A 226 6.48 2.91 7.35
N PRO A 227 7.60 3.47 7.82
CA PRO A 227 7.94 4.87 7.56
C PRO A 227 8.28 5.17 6.10
N SER A 228 8.73 4.19 5.33
CA SER A 228 9.07 4.33 3.92
C SER A 228 8.54 3.18 3.06
N ILE A 229 8.44 3.41 1.76
CA ILE A 229 8.01 2.42 0.77
C ILE A 229 9.02 1.26 0.57
N GLU A 230 10.26 1.41 1.01
CA GLU A 230 11.37 0.48 0.70
C GLU A 230 11.08 -0.96 1.13
N ILE A 231 10.47 -1.15 2.31
CA ILE A 231 10.06 -2.49 2.79
C ILE A 231 9.02 -3.10 1.85
N TYR A 232 8.05 -2.29 1.42
CA TYR A 232 7.02 -2.73 0.49
C TYR A 232 7.60 -3.17 -0.86
N ASP A 233 8.50 -2.38 -1.43
CA ASP A 233 9.13 -2.66 -2.71
C ASP A 233 10.06 -3.87 -2.64
N MET A 234 10.77 -4.05 -1.52
CA MET A 234 11.58 -5.24 -1.28
C MET A 234 10.72 -6.51 -1.27
N LEU A 235 9.62 -6.50 -0.54
CA LEU A 235 8.68 -7.61 -0.48
C LEU A 235 8.01 -7.88 -1.84
N LYS A 236 7.70 -6.82 -2.60
CA LYS A 236 7.17 -6.91 -3.96
C LYS A 236 8.10 -7.72 -4.88
N SER A 237 9.42 -7.62 -4.70
CA SER A 237 10.40 -8.41 -5.45
C SER A 237 10.31 -9.93 -5.17
N SER A 238 9.80 -10.31 -4.01
CA SER A 238 9.56 -11.70 -3.59
C SER A 238 8.15 -12.22 -3.94
N ASN A 239 7.26 -11.36 -4.48
CA ASN A 239 5.93 -11.74 -4.91
C ASN A 239 5.97 -12.38 -6.31
N ARG A 240 6.25 -13.67 -6.33
CA ARG A 240 6.44 -14.47 -7.55
C ARG A 240 6.01 -15.91 -7.33
N SER A 241 5.67 -16.63 -8.41
CA SER A 241 5.34 -18.05 -8.40
C SER A 241 5.95 -18.76 -9.61
N ALA A 242 6.39 -19.98 -9.42
CA ALA A 242 6.75 -20.87 -10.50
C ALA A 242 5.53 -21.61 -11.07
N ASP A 243 4.41 -21.63 -10.35
CA ASP A 243 3.17 -22.25 -10.80
C ASP A 243 2.32 -21.24 -11.59
N PRO A 244 2.15 -21.44 -12.91
CA PRO A 244 1.40 -20.51 -13.75
C PRO A 244 -0.11 -20.51 -13.48
N SER A 245 -0.62 -21.48 -12.73
CA SER A 245 -2.03 -21.52 -12.29
C SER A 245 -2.33 -20.58 -11.13
N LEU A 246 -1.29 -20.11 -10.43
CA LEU A 246 -1.40 -19.21 -9.29
C LEU A 246 -1.03 -17.78 -9.70
N LYS A 247 -2.01 -16.89 -9.63
CA LYS A 247 -1.77 -15.45 -9.76
C LYS A 247 -0.99 -14.96 -8.52
N THR A 248 0.06 -14.18 -8.76
CA THR A 248 0.80 -13.50 -7.69
C THR A 248 0.18 -12.14 -7.42
N TYR A 249 -0.07 -11.82 -6.14
CA TYR A 249 -0.71 -10.56 -5.77
C TYR A 249 -0.40 -10.13 -4.33
N MET A 250 -0.58 -8.84 -4.07
CA MET A 250 -0.37 -8.25 -2.76
C MET A 250 -1.67 -7.64 -2.23
N ARG A 251 -1.87 -7.76 -0.94
CA ARG A 251 -3.00 -7.18 -0.21
C ARG A 251 -2.49 -6.40 0.98
N SER A 252 -2.95 -5.18 1.12
CA SER A 252 -2.53 -4.35 2.24
C SER A 252 -3.72 -3.71 2.91
N THR A 253 -3.60 -3.52 4.21
CA THR A 253 -4.62 -2.80 5.00
C THR A 253 -3.96 -1.70 5.81
N GLY A 254 -4.74 -0.76 6.30
CA GLY A 254 -4.22 0.25 7.20
C GLY A 254 -5.21 1.36 7.54
N ASN A 255 -4.83 2.11 8.57
CA ASN A 255 -5.54 3.30 9.00
C ASN A 255 -4.69 4.54 8.67
N PRO A 256 -5.31 5.71 8.43
CA PRO A 256 -4.59 6.96 8.35
C PRO A 256 -3.95 7.32 9.70
N GLY A 257 -3.02 8.26 9.70
CA GLY A 257 -2.47 8.83 10.93
C GLY A 257 -1.12 8.26 11.37
N SER A 258 -0.62 7.22 10.71
CA SER A 258 0.72 6.66 11.02
C SER A 258 1.81 7.33 10.18
N ILE A 259 3.07 7.16 10.60
CA ILE A 259 4.27 7.79 10.02
C ILE A 259 4.41 7.59 8.50
N GLY A 260 3.95 6.48 7.96
CA GLY A 260 3.99 6.15 6.53
C GLY A 260 2.73 6.53 5.76
N SER A 261 1.76 7.19 6.37
CA SER A 261 0.49 7.53 5.71
C SER A 261 0.69 8.33 4.43
N GLN A 262 1.70 9.19 4.38
CA GLN A 262 1.97 10.03 3.22
C GLN A 262 2.39 9.21 1.98
N TRP A 263 3.35 8.29 2.11
CA TRP A 263 3.78 7.48 0.96
C TRP A 263 2.69 6.50 0.52
N VAL A 264 1.89 5.96 1.47
CA VAL A 264 0.74 5.11 1.15
C VAL A 264 -0.32 5.90 0.39
N LYS A 265 -0.59 7.16 0.82
CA LYS A 265 -1.50 8.06 0.12
C LYS A 265 -1.02 8.33 -1.30
N GLN A 266 0.24 8.70 -1.49
CA GLN A 266 0.83 8.96 -2.80
C GLN A 266 0.79 7.75 -3.73
N LYS A 267 0.97 6.54 -3.19
CA LYS A 267 0.98 5.31 -4.00
C LYS A 267 -0.42 4.84 -4.38
N PHE A 268 -1.38 4.86 -3.47
CA PHE A 268 -2.67 4.18 -3.66
C PHE A 268 -3.87 5.12 -3.77
N ILE A 269 -3.82 6.31 -3.16
CA ILE A 269 -4.99 7.17 -2.99
C ILE A 269 -4.97 8.34 -3.96
N ASP A 270 -3.87 9.08 -4.04
CA ASP A 270 -3.74 10.27 -4.88
C ASP A 270 -3.79 10.00 -6.40
N PRO A 271 -3.34 8.82 -6.92
CA PRO A 271 -3.28 8.63 -8.37
C PRO A 271 -4.64 8.60 -9.05
N ILE A 272 -5.70 8.14 -8.36
CA ILE A 272 -7.03 7.99 -8.98
C ILE A 272 -8.14 7.93 -7.93
N ALA A 273 -9.38 8.18 -8.37
CA ALA A 273 -10.56 8.07 -7.52
C ALA A 273 -10.68 6.68 -6.83
N PRO A 274 -11.19 6.63 -5.60
CA PRO A 274 -11.41 5.37 -4.87
C PRO A 274 -12.19 4.34 -5.70
N ASN A 275 -11.93 3.08 -5.45
CA ASN A 275 -12.57 1.95 -6.14
C ASN A 275 -12.31 1.86 -7.65
N THR A 276 -11.37 2.61 -8.16
CA THR A 276 -10.95 2.58 -9.55
C THR A 276 -9.61 1.85 -9.68
N THR A 277 -9.48 0.99 -10.70
CA THR A 277 -8.21 0.32 -11.02
C THR A 277 -7.33 1.24 -11.84
N PHE A 278 -6.07 1.37 -11.47
CA PHE A 278 -5.05 2.04 -12.28
C PHE A 278 -3.84 1.13 -12.51
N PHE A 279 -2.97 1.52 -13.43
CA PHE A 279 -1.85 0.70 -13.86
C PHE A 279 -0.52 1.41 -13.64
N GLU A 280 0.36 0.77 -12.88
CA GLU A 280 1.75 1.20 -12.69
C GLU A 280 2.64 0.46 -13.70
N HIS A 281 3.46 1.21 -14.41
CA HIS A 281 4.39 0.67 -15.40
C HIS A 281 5.82 0.79 -14.87
N SER A 282 6.55 -0.31 -14.89
CA SER A 282 7.96 -0.35 -14.49
C SER A 282 8.81 -0.91 -15.62
N ASP A 283 9.93 -0.26 -15.88
CA ASP A 283 10.89 -0.71 -16.89
C ASP A 283 11.88 -1.71 -16.30
N LEU A 284 11.86 -2.93 -16.78
CA LEU A 284 12.91 -3.90 -16.52
C LEU A 284 13.90 -3.90 -17.70
N ILE A 285 15.16 -3.61 -17.40
CA ILE A 285 16.24 -3.67 -18.39
C ILE A 285 17.00 -4.98 -18.18
N ASP A 286 17.00 -5.85 -19.19
CA ASP A 286 17.83 -7.05 -19.17
C ASP A 286 19.30 -6.65 -19.10
N PRO A 287 20.06 -7.05 -18.07
CA PRO A 287 21.43 -6.63 -17.89
C PRO A 287 22.36 -7.13 -19.00
N LYS A 288 22.02 -8.24 -19.68
CA LYS A 288 22.84 -8.83 -20.75
C LYS A 288 22.46 -8.28 -22.13
N THR A 289 21.17 -8.30 -22.45
CA THR A 289 20.68 -7.92 -23.79
C THR A 289 20.39 -6.43 -23.91
N LYS A 290 20.32 -5.70 -22.77
CA LYS A 290 19.88 -4.29 -22.68
C LYS A 290 18.46 -4.06 -23.22
N GLN A 291 17.71 -5.11 -23.48
CA GLN A 291 16.33 -5.01 -23.89
C GLN A 291 15.47 -4.52 -22.74
N LYS A 292 14.61 -3.56 -23.04
CA LYS A 292 13.63 -2.99 -22.11
C LYS A 292 12.34 -3.81 -22.17
N LYS A 293 11.91 -4.33 -21.02
CA LYS A 293 10.61 -4.97 -20.85
C LYS A 293 9.77 -4.13 -19.91
N VAL A 294 8.61 -3.71 -20.36
CA VAL A 294 7.64 -3.01 -19.50
C VAL A 294 6.86 -4.06 -18.71
N VAL A 295 6.89 -3.95 -17.40
CA VAL A 295 6.03 -4.72 -16.49
C VAL A 295 4.92 -3.81 -16.02
N THR A 296 3.69 -4.23 -16.21
CA THR A 296 2.49 -3.51 -15.78
C THR A 296 1.86 -4.23 -14.60
N ARG A 297 1.53 -3.49 -13.55
CA ARG A 297 0.76 -3.97 -12.41
C ARG A 297 -0.51 -3.14 -12.25
N SER A 298 -1.59 -3.81 -11.91
CA SER A 298 -2.87 -3.19 -11.60
C SER A 298 -2.97 -2.91 -10.10
N LEU A 299 -3.35 -1.68 -9.75
CA LEU A 299 -3.48 -1.24 -8.38
C LEU A 299 -4.89 -0.72 -8.12
N ARG A 300 -5.37 -0.87 -6.88
CA ARG A 300 -6.66 -0.32 -6.46
C ARG A 300 -6.65 0.07 -4.99
N TYR A 301 -7.26 1.22 -4.70
CA TYR A 301 -7.59 1.65 -3.36
C TYR A 301 -9.08 1.40 -3.06
N ILE A 302 -9.36 0.76 -1.94
CA ILE A 302 -10.71 0.52 -1.43
C ILE A 302 -10.85 1.27 -0.11
N PRO A 303 -11.68 2.32 -0.03
CA PRO A 303 -11.86 3.08 1.20
C PRO A 303 -12.68 2.29 2.22
N ALA A 304 -12.28 2.36 3.50
CA ALA A 304 -13.03 1.83 4.63
C ALA A 304 -13.66 2.96 5.43
N SER A 305 -14.92 2.82 5.71
CA SER A 305 -15.68 3.67 6.64
C SER A 305 -16.05 2.89 7.90
N VAL A 306 -16.23 3.60 8.99
CA VAL A 306 -16.76 3.01 10.23
C VAL A 306 -18.19 2.48 10.04
N TRP A 307 -18.92 3.06 9.09
CA TRP A 307 -20.30 2.69 8.74
C TRP A 307 -20.40 1.34 8.01
N ASP A 308 -19.30 0.86 7.46
CA ASP A 308 -19.26 -0.42 6.74
C ASP A 308 -19.28 -1.63 7.66
N ASN A 309 -19.20 -1.42 8.97
CA ASN A 309 -19.27 -2.48 9.97
C ASN A 309 -20.61 -2.47 10.72
N PRO A 310 -21.55 -3.33 10.36
CA PRO A 310 -22.87 -3.40 10.99
C PRO A 310 -22.85 -3.91 12.45
N TYR A 311 -21.72 -4.45 12.92
CA TYR A 311 -21.56 -4.95 14.29
C TYR A 311 -21.09 -3.86 15.28
N LEU A 312 -20.78 -2.66 14.81
CA LEU A 312 -20.44 -1.53 15.68
C LEU A 312 -21.72 -0.79 16.08
N THR A 313 -21.86 -0.54 17.39
CA THR A 313 -22.95 0.32 17.88
C THR A 313 -22.80 1.74 17.37
N LYS A 314 -23.91 2.47 17.17
CA LYS A 314 -23.88 3.88 16.71
C LYS A 314 -22.97 4.76 17.55
N ALA A 315 -22.97 4.62 18.88
CA ALA A 315 -22.10 5.37 19.77
C ALA A 315 -20.61 5.09 19.50
N LYS A 316 -20.26 3.84 19.18
CA LYS A 316 -18.88 3.44 18.86
C LYS A 316 -18.50 3.87 17.45
N GLN A 317 -19.47 3.93 16.53
CA GLN A 317 -19.29 4.48 15.20
C GLN A 317 -19.01 5.99 15.26
N GLU A 318 -19.75 6.75 16.05
CA GLU A 318 -19.54 8.18 16.25
C GLU A 318 -18.17 8.50 16.89
N GLN A 319 -17.72 7.65 17.83
CA GLN A 319 -16.40 7.78 18.46
C GLN A 319 -15.24 7.51 17.49
N MET A 320 -15.45 6.69 16.46
CA MET A 320 -14.45 6.29 15.46
C MET A 320 -14.54 7.09 14.16
N LEU A 321 -15.35 8.15 14.15
CA LEU A 321 -15.63 8.95 12.96
C LEU A 321 -14.38 9.55 12.33
N TYR A 322 -14.37 9.45 10.99
CA TYR A 322 -13.47 10.10 10.03
C TYR A 322 -12.03 9.55 9.97
N GLY A 323 -11.85 8.49 9.19
CA GLY A 323 -10.54 8.11 8.66
C GLY A 323 -10.04 9.11 7.62
N ASN A 324 -9.69 10.32 8.06
CA ASN A 324 -9.08 11.32 7.20
C ASN A 324 -7.58 11.03 7.03
N TRP A 325 -7.13 10.86 5.79
CA TRP A 325 -5.72 10.59 5.46
C TRP A 325 -4.81 11.81 5.60
N ASP A 326 -5.38 12.99 5.73
CA ASP A 326 -4.68 14.24 5.97
C ASP A 326 -4.45 14.50 7.49
N ILE A 327 -5.11 13.75 8.38
CA ILE A 327 -4.92 13.81 9.82
C ILE A 327 -3.97 12.70 10.27
N ILE A 328 -2.83 13.06 10.79
CA ILE A 328 -1.87 12.16 11.44
C ILE A 328 -2.18 12.16 12.95
N GLU A 329 -2.73 11.07 13.49
CA GLU A 329 -3.12 10.95 14.92
C GLU A 329 -1.95 11.27 15.90
N ASP A 330 -0.71 10.98 15.50
CA ASP A 330 0.51 11.28 16.22
C ASP A 330 1.28 12.47 15.61
N SER A 331 0.58 13.35 14.89
CA SER A 331 1.20 14.55 14.31
C SER A 331 1.79 15.41 15.43
N ALA A 332 3.02 15.88 15.21
CA ALA A 332 3.62 16.88 16.10
C ALA A 332 2.80 18.17 16.12
N PHE A 333 1.98 18.42 15.09
CA PHE A 333 1.15 19.61 14.92
C PHE A 333 -0.23 19.19 14.34
N PRO A 334 -1.15 18.73 15.21
CA PRO A 334 -2.48 18.28 14.77
C PRO A 334 -3.36 19.44 14.25
N GLU A 335 -3.00 20.69 14.54
CA GLU A 335 -3.69 21.88 14.06
C GLU A 335 -3.40 22.19 12.57
N PHE A 336 -2.35 21.57 11.99
CA PHE A 336 -2.00 21.80 10.60
C PHE A 336 -3.07 21.23 9.67
N ASP A 337 -3.75 22.09 8.94
CA ASP A 337 -4.70 21.73 7.88
C ASP A 337 -4.18 22.27 6.54
N LYS A 338 -3.98 21.38 5.58
CA LYS A 338 -3.47 21.74 4.27
C LYS A 338 -4.35 22.76 3.53
N ASN A 339 -5.66 22.70 3.72
CA ASN A 339 -6.59 23.60 3.05
C ASN A 339 -6.57 25.01 3.63
N ILE A 340 -6.00 25.18 4.82
CA ILE A 340 -5.91 26.44 5.55
C ILE A 340 -4.48 26.99 5.50
N HIS A 341 -3.49 26.15 5.78
CA HIS A 341 -2.11 26.58 6.00
C HIS A 341 -1.22 26.49 4.76
N VAL A 342 -1.72 25.86 3.66
CA VAL A 342 -1.02 25.86 2.38
C VAL A 342 -1.74 26.84 1.44
N ILE A 343 -1.04 27.89 1.11
CA ILE A 343 -1.55 28.96 0.25
C ILE A 343 -0.92 28.87 -1.15
N GLU A 344 -1.55 29.51 -2.13
CA GLU A 344 -1.00 29.60 -3.47
C GLU A 344 0.36 30.33 -3.45
N PRO A 345 1.37 29.85 -4.22
CA PRO A 345 2.67 30.48 -4.29
C PRO A 345 2.58 31.93 -4.74
N PHE A 346 3.31 32.82 -4.07
CA PHE A 346 3.41 34.21 -4.43
C PHE A 346 4.87 34.70 -4.37
N GLU A 347 5.17 35.84 -4.99
CA GLU A 347 6.49 36.44 -4.96
C GLU A 347 6.74 37.12 -3.61
N ILE A 348 7.74 36.63 -2.86
CA ILE A 348 8.07 37.17 -1.54
C ILE A 348 8.83 38.49 -1.67
N PRO A 349 8.33 39.59 -1.10
CA PRO A 349 8.99 40.89 -1.14
C PRO A 349 10.41 40.85 -0.57
N ASN A 350 11.33 41.56 -1.19
CA ASN A 350 12.72 41.61 -0.72
C ASN A 350 12.90 42.34 0.62
N THR A 351 11.89 43.07 1.04
CA THR A 351 11.85 43.78 2.32
C THR A 351 11.52 42.89 3.50
N TRP A 352 10.92 41.71 3.25
CA TRP A 352 10.58 40.79 4.32
C TRP A 352 11.83 40.12 4.90
N THR A 353 11.79 39.90 6.23
CA THR A 353 12.85 39.18 6.92
C THR A 353 12.85 37.72 6.52
N ARG A 354 14.02 37.22 6.08
CA ARG A 354 14.20 35.81 5.73
C ARG A 354 15.21 35.14 6.62
N PHE A 355 14.89 33.94 7.07
CA PHE A 355 15.81 33.10 7.85
C PHE A 355 15.64 31.64 7.48
N ARG A 356 16.51 30.79 8.00
CA ARG A 356 16.41 29.34 7.79
C ARG A 356 16.65 28.58 9.08
N ALA A 357 16.07 27.37 9.15
CA ALA A 357 16.34 26.42 10.21
C ALA A 357 16.60 25.05 9.60
N ALA A 358 17.52 24.30 10.19
CA ALA A 358 17.90 23.02 9.64
C ALA A 358 18.21 21.98 10.70
N ASP A 359 17.95 20.74 10.35
CA ASP A 359 18.46 19.55 11.01
C ASP A 359 19.25 18.72 9.99
N TRP A 360 20.50 18.38 10.31
CA TRP A 360 21.35 17.64 9.40
C TRP A 360 21.40 16.16 9.76
N GLY A 361 21.27 15.31 8.75
CA GLY A 361 21.44 13.88 8.83
C GLY A 361 22.14 13.32 7.59
N TYR A 362 22.80 12.16 7.71
CA TYR A 362 23.36 11.45 6.59
C TYR A 362 22.56 10.17 6.31
N ALA A 363 22.53 9.23 7.24
CA ALA A 363 21.71 8.02 7.17
C ALA A 363 20.24 8.33 7.48
N SER A 364 19.99 9.18 8.48
CA SER A 364 18.67 9.78 8.73
C SER A 364 18.45 10.95 7.78
N PRO A 365 17.20 11.26 7.43
CA PRO A 365 16.90 12.41 6.59
C PRO A 365 17.39 13.72 7.21
N PHE A 366 17.93 14.61 6.37
CA PHE A 366 18.12 16.01 6.71
C PHE A 366 16.95 16.85 6.22
N CYS A 367 16.73 17.98 6.88
CA CYS A 367 15.76 18.98 6.47
C CYS A 367 16.34 20.39 6.66
N CYS A 368 16.18 21.25 5.65
CA CYS A 368 16.42 22.68 5.77
C CYS A 368 15.19 23.41 5.23
N LEU A 369 14.61 24.27 6.07
CA LEU A 369 13.45 25.09 5.73
C LEU A 369 13.85 26.56 5.69
N TRP A 370 13.33 27.30 4.71
CA TRP A 370 13.47 28.75 4.60
C TRP A 370 12.15 29.42 4.90
N PHE A 371 12.26 30.46 5.71
CA PHE A 371 11.13 31.21 6.22
C PHE A 371 11.21 32.67 5.79
N ALA A 372 10.05 33.24 5.50
CA ALA A 372 9.87 34.68 5.35
C ALA A 372 8.84 35.18 6.37
N VAL A 373 9.07 36.39 6.90
CA VAL A 373 8.17 37.00 7.88
C VAL A 373 7.71 38.35 7.32
N ASP A 374 6.42 38.55 7.25
CA ASP A 374 5.81 39.81 6.83
C ASP A 374 5.77 40.85 7.95
N TYR A 375 5.15 42.00 7.68
CA TYR A 375 5.03 43.08 8.65
C TYR A 375 4.00 42.82 9.77
N ASP A 376 3.10 41.86 9.54
CA ASP A 376 2.07 41.42 10.51
C ASP A 376 2.53 40.20 11.32
N GLU A 377 3.85 39.87 11.24
CA GLU A 377 4.49 38.73 11.90
C GLU A 377 4.00 37.34 11.44
N ASN A 378 3.32 37.24 10.28
CA ASN A 378 3.02 35.95 9.70
C ASN A 378 4.29 35.30 9.15
N VAL A 379 4.40 33.99 9.34
CA VAL A 379 5.59 33.21 8.99
C VAL A 379 5.25 32.28 7.82
N TYR A 380 5.93 32.47 6.70
CA TYR A 380 5.76 31.68 5.48
C TYR A 380 6.94 30.75 5.29
N VAL A 381 6.69 29.43 5.17
CA VAL A 381 7.70 28.45 4.72
C VAL A 381 7.66 28.41 3.21
N TYR A 382 8.70 28.94 2.57
CA TYR A 382 8.67 29.13 1.11
C TYR A 382 9.63 28.23 0.33
N ARG A 383 10.50 27.50 1.06
CA ARG A 383 11.43 26.55 0.45
C ARG A 383 11.79 25.46 1.42
N GLU A 384 11.93 24.25 0.88
CA GLU A 384 12.42 23.08 1.59
C GLU A 384 13.58 22.45 0.82
N TYR A 385 14.58 21.96 1.55
CA TYR A 385 15.58 21.04 1.04
C TYR A 385 15.66 19.82 1.97
N TYR A 386 15.13 18.72 1.48
CA TYR A 386 14.97 17.46 2.23
C TYR A 386 15.65 16.32 1.49
N GLY A 387 16.26 15.37 2.22
CA GLY A 387 16.88 14.20 1.61
C GLY A 387 17.76 13.40 2.57
N THR A 388 18.48 12.43 2.01
CA THR A 388 19.41 11.55 2.74
C THR A 388 20.70 11.39 1.93
N LYS A 389 21.75 10.85 2.57
CA LYS A 389 23.00 10.43 1.91
C LYS A 389 23.77 11.56 1.21
N VAL A 390 23.60 12.79 1.67
CA VAL A 390 24.39 13.95 1.21
C VAL A 390 25.41 14.29 2.29
N ILE A 391 26.69 14.33 1.92
CA ILE A 391 27.77 14.70 2.85
C ILE A 391 27.74 16.20 3.20
N ALA A 392 28.25 16.55 4.35
CA ALA A 392 28.09 17.87 4.96
C ALA A 392 28.55 19.05 4.09
N ASP A 393 29.69 18.91 3.40
CA ASP A 393 30.22 19.92 2.49
C ASP A 393 29.34 20.11 1.25
N GLN A 394 28.88 19.03 0.65
CA GLN A 394 27.98 19.08 -0.49
C GLN A 394 26.63 19.63 -0.13
N TRP A 395 26.12 19.28 1.06
CA TRP A 395 24.86 19.80 1.60
C TRP A 395 24.93 21.34 1.78
N ALA A 396 26.03 21.85 2.34
CA ALA A 396 26.27 23.29 2.50
C ALA A 396 26.36 24.02 1.15
N LYS A 397 27.06 23.45 0.17
CA LYS A 397 27.11 23.98 -1.21
C LYS A 397 25.74 24.03 -1.87
N ASN A 398 24.92 23.02 -1.67
CA ASN A 398 23.57 22.99 -2.20
C ASN A 398 22.69 24.07 -1.57
N ILE A 399 22.78 24.27 -0.24
CA ILE A 399 22.09 25.37 0.46
C ILE A 399 22.49 26.72 -0.12
N ALA A 400 23.80 27.00 -0.21
CA ALA A 400 24.30 28.26 -0.76
C ALA A 400 23.83 28.47 -2.22
N LYS A 401 23.76 27.41 -3.00
CA LYS A 401 23.23 27.46 -4.38
C LYS A 401 21.75 27.81 -4.42
N LEU A 402 20.96 27.29 -3.49
CA LEU A 402 19.52 27.58 -3.38
C LEU A 402 19.24 29.02 -2.93
N GLU A 403 20.17 29.64 -2.20
CA GLU A 403 20.07 31.01 -1.66
C GLU A 403 20.55 32.09 -2.61
N ARG A 404 20.94 31.77 -3.83
CA ARG A 404 21.47 32.77 -4.78
C ARG A 404 20.56 34.00 -4.87
N ARG A 405 21.13 35.19 -4.54
CA ARG A 405 20.49 36.52 -4.58
C ARG A 405 19.48 36.81 -3.47
N GLU A 406 19.28 35.89 -2.50
CA GLU A 406 18.42 36.15 -1.38
C GLU A 406 19.21 36.64 -0.16
N ARG A 407 18.71 37.66 0.51
CA ARG A 407 19.28 38.14 1.76
C ARG A 407 18.72 37.32 2.92
N ILE A 408 19.42 36.30 3.34
CA ILE A 408 19.11 35.54 4.55
C ILE A 408 19.71 36.26 5.76
N LEU A 409 18.93 36.53 6.79
CA LEU A 409 19.38 37.27 7.96
C LEU A 409 20.18 36.38 8.92
N TYR A 410 19.69 35.16 9.17
CA TYR A 410 20.36 34.18 10.02
C TYR A 410 19.92 32.73 9.66
N GLY A 411 20.69 31.76 10.13
CA GLY A 411 20.34 30.34 10.06
C GLY A 411 20.55 29.67 11.42
N LYS A 412 19.73 28.68 11.76
CA LYS A 412 19.84 27.85 12.96
C LYS A 412 19.98 26.38 12.61
N LEU A 413 20.96 25.71 13.24
CA LEU A 413 21.23 24.29 13.05
C LEU A 413 21.29 23.59 14.42
N ASP A 414 20.80 22.35 14.50
CA ASP A 414 20.89 21.58 15.74
C ASP A 414 22.36 21.41 16.16
N GLY A 415 22.64 21.72 17.41
CA GLY A 415 23.98 21.69 17.93
C GLY A 415 24.55 20.28 18.17
N SER A 416 23.82 19.19 17.89
CA SER A 416 24.37 17.82 17.88
C SER A 416 25.44 17.66 16.81
N THR A 417 25.42 18.51 15.79
CA THR A 417 26.39 18.56 14.70
C THR A 417 27.76 19.07 15.12
N ASP A 418 27.89 19.66 16.33
CA ASP A 418 29.18 20.18 16.85
C ASP A 418 29.95 19.16 17.69
N GLN A 419 29.49 17.92 17.79
CA GLN A 419 30.27 16.88 18.45
C GLN A 419 31.55 16.62 17.66
N SER A 420 32.69 16.88 18.26
CA SER A 420 34.00 16.55 17.68
C SER A 420 34.13 15.03 17.57
N ARG A 421 34.62 14.55 16.43
CA ARG A 421 34.86 13.12 16.18
C ARG A 421 36.23 12.66 16.70
N GLY A 422 36.67 13.14 17.87
CA GLY A 422 38.01 12.89 18.41
C GLY A 422 39.11 13.51 17.55
N ASP A 423 40.27 12.89 17.50
CA ASP A 423 41.45 13.34 16.77
C ASP A 423 41.35 13.34 15.22
N ARG A 424 40.16 13.20 14.66
CA ARG A 424 39.95 12.98 13.21
C ARG A 424 39.24 14.10 12.44
N GLY A 425 39.39 15.36 12.84
CA GLY A 425 38.99 16.49 12.02
C GLY A 425 37.86 17.38 12.55
N ASP A 426 37.52 18.38 11.74
CA ASP A 426 36.49 19.39 12.03
C ASP A 426 35.13 18.77 12.35
N SER A 427 34.37 19.39 13.25
CA SER A 427 32.96 19.00 13.48
C SER A 427 32.13 19.20 12.22
N ILE A 428 31.03 18.48 12.10
CA ILE A 428 30.08 18.63 10.97
C ILE A 428 29.62 20.09 10.87
N PHE A 429 29.35 20.72 11.99
CA PHE A 429 29.01 22.15 12.08
C PHE A 429 30.10 23.04 11.50
N ALA A 430 31.35 22.78 11.84
CA ALA A 430 32.49 23.53 11.31
C ALA A 430 32.65 23.38 9.79
N VAL A 431 32.52 22.15 9.29
CA VAL A 431 32.58 21.85 7.83
C VAL A 431 31.47 22.59 7.09
N ILE A 432 30.23 22.49 7.56
CA ILE A 432 29.07 23.16 6.95
C ILE A 432 29.31 24.67 6.89
N ASN A 433 29.70 25.28 8.02
CA ASN A 433 29.88 26.74 8.11
C ASN A 433 31.09 27.24 7.32
N LYS A 434 32.12 26.44 7.17
CA LYS A 434 33.26 26.75 6.31
C LYS A 434 32.82 26.83 4.85
N GLU A 435 32.08 25.84 4.38
CA GLU A 435 31.61 25.81 2.97
C GLU A 435 30.59 26.91 2.68
N LEU A 436 29.70 27.23 3.63
CA LEU A 436 28.77 28.35 3.48
C LEU A 436 29.50 29.67 3.33
N ARG A 437 30.51 29.96 4.20
CA ARG A 437 31.35 31.17 4.08
C ARG A 437 32.10 31.23 2.76
N ASN A 438 32.66 30.09 2.33
CA ASN A 438 33.36 30.00 1.04
C ASN A 438 32.46 30.35 -0.15
N ALA A 439 31.18 30.01 -0.03
CA ALA A 439 30.14 30.28 -1.04
C ALA A 439 29.49 31.68 -0.88
N GLY A 440 29.92 32.50 0.09
CA GLY A 440 29.33 33.81 0.35
C GLY A 440 27.95 33.79 1.01
N SER A 441 27.55 32.64 1.57
CA SER A 441 26.29 32.49 2.30
C SER A 441 26.49 32.68 3.81
N ILE A 442 25.42 33.05 4.51
CA ILE A 442 25.41 33.23 5.96
C ILE A 442 25.65 31.87 6.66
N PRO A 443 26.59 31.76 7.62
CA PRO A 443 26.77 30.56 8.41
C PRO A 443 25.57 30.28 9.32
N PHE A 444 25.42 29.04 9.77
CA PHE A 444 24.49 28.69 10.82
C PHE A 444 25.02 29.09 12.20
N GLY A 445 24.13 29.57 13.05
CA GLY A 445 24.31 29.56 14.48
C GLY A 445 23.65 28.35 15.12
N PHE A 446 23.95 28.08 16.40
CA PHE A 446 23.29 26.99 17.09
C PHE A 446 21.84 27.33 17.40
N ALA A 447 20.98 26.31 17.28
CA ALA A 447 19.66 26.34 17.88
C ALA A 447 19.77 26.39 19.42
N ASP A 448 18.78 26.98 20.09
CA ASP A 448 18.73 27.03 21.55
C ASP A 448 18.55 25.60 22.12
N ARG A 449 19.37 25.24 23.09
CA ARG A 449 19.40 23.96 23.79
C ARG A 449 19.11 24.06 25.26
N SER A 450 18.71 25.24 25.76
CA SER A 450 18.32 25.40 27.16
C SER A 450 17.20 24.41 27.52
N PRO A 451 17.15 23.94 28.76
CA PRO A 451 16.07 23.07 29.22
C PRO A 451 14.69 23.66 28.89
N GLY A 452 13.85 22.92 28.20
CA GLY A 452 12.52 23.36 27.77
C GLY A 452 12.44 24.09 26.42
N SER A 453 13.56 24.48 25.78
CA SER A 453 13.56 25.21 24.50
C SER A 453 12.79 24.47 23.39
N ARG A 454 12.91 23.14 23.30
CA ARG A 454 12.15 22.32 22.32
C ARG A 454 10.64 22.37 22.57
N ALA A 455 10.24 22.30 23.85
CA ALA A 455 8.82 22.36 24.22
C ALA A 455 8.26 23.76 23.94
N ALA A 456 8.99 24.81 24.26
CA ALA A 456 8.62 26.20 23.98
C ALA A 456 8.51 26.46 22.47
N GLY A 457 9.48 25.99 21.67
CA GLY A 457 9.44 26.10 20.20
C GLY A 457 8.26 25.37 19.59
N ARG A 458 7.96 24.14 20.05
CA ARG A 458 6.78 23.40 19.62
C ARG A 458 5.50 24.15 19.97
N GLN A 459 5.39 24.67 21.18
CA GLN A 459 4.22 25.44 21.62
C GLN A 459 4.01 26.71 20.79
N GLU A 460 5.08 27.37 20.36
CA GLU A 460 4.99 28.54 19.49
C GLU A 460 4.45 28.17 18.10
N VAL A 461 4.88 27.06 17.53
CA VAL A 461 4.32 26.55 16.25
C VAL A 461 2.84 26.19 16.41
N HIS A 462 2.45 25.51 17.50
CA HIS A 462 1.03 25.25 17.78
C HIS A 462 0.20 26.53 17.81
N LYS A 463 0.68 27.59 18.49
CA LYS A 463 -0.03 28.87 18.55
C LYS A 463 -0.21 29.51 17.18
N ARG A 464 0.79 29.40 16.30
CA ARG A 464 0.74 29.97 14.96
C ARG A 464 -0.17 29.21 14.02
N LEU A 465 -0.36 27.92 14.27
CA LEU A 465 -1.28 27.07 13.48
C LEU A 465 -2.72 27.13 13.97
N LEU A 466 -3.00 27.72 15.14
CA LEU A 466 -4.37 27.90 15.60
C LEU A 466 -5.06 29.01 14.83
N LEU A 467 -6.23 28.69 14.25
CA LEU A 467 -7.13 29.68 13.66
C LEU A 467 -7.48 30.76 14.67
N ARG A 468 -7.28 32.00 14.32
CA ARG A 468 -7.80 33.12 15.11
C ARG A 468 -9.32 33.14 15.06
N LYS A 469 -9.99 33.59 16.12
CA LYS A 469 -11.46 33.65 16.20
C LYS A 469 -12.12 34.48 15.10
N THR A 470 -11.36 35.23 14.34
CA THR A 470 -11.79 36.07 13.19
C THR A 470 -11.85 35.29 11.87
N GLY A 471 -11.42 34.02 11.83
CA GLY A 471 -11.32 33.25 10.56
C GLY A 471 -10.07 33.55 9.74
N GLU A 472 -9.17 34.40 10.26
CA GLU A 472 -7.84 34.67 9.68
C GLU A 472 -6.81 33.74 10.34
N VAL A 473 -5.90 33.21 9.52
CA VAL A 473 -4.80 32.31 9.94
C VAL A 473 -3.68 33.13 10.58
#